data_7c5aba72415dd43396b1e0610e1336cd
#
_entry.id   7c5aba72415dd43396b1e0610e1336cd
#
_cell.length_a   1.000
_cell.length_b   1.000
_cell.length_c   1.000
_cell.angle_alpha   90.00
_cell.angle_beta   90.00
_cell.angle_gamma   90.00
#
_symmetry.space_group_name_H-M   'P 1'
#
loop_
_entity.id
_entity.type
_entity.pdbx_description
1 polymer ?
#
loop_
_entity_poly.entity_id
_entity_poly.type
_entity_poly.pdbx_seq_one_letter_code
_entity_poly.pdbx_strand_id
1 'polypeptide(L)' 'MLDRDALQLELAAADRRVIDAEDRIAELKRAIVRASSVGLNTKAALEAMPAMERALDVYRAYRDRVKQLLAAPVEQR' A
#
# COMPACT_ATOMS: atom_id res chain seq x y z
N MET A 1 11.85 22.27 -10.37
CA MET A 1 11.40 21.51 -11.53
C MET A 1 11.35 20.03 -11.20
N LEU A 2 10.27 19.34 -11.58
CA LEU A 2 10.15 17.92 -11.33
C LEU A 2 10.82 17.14 -12.46
N ASP A 3 11.62 16.15 -12.07
CA ASP A 3 12.28 15.27 -13.01
C ASP A 3 11.34 14.07 -13.28
N ARG A 4 10.90 13.92 -14.53
CA ARG A 4 9.99 12.82 -14.87
C ARG A 4 10.61 11.45 -14.63
N ASP A 5 11.92 11.31 -14.89
CA ASP A 5 12.57 10.03 -14.62
C ASP A 5 12.57 9.71 -13.12
N ALA A 6 12.81 10.71 -12.28
CA ALA A 6 12.74 10.53 -10.85
C ALA A 6 11.32 10.20 -10.41
N LEU A 7 10.31 10.84 -11.00
CA LEU A 7 8.92 10.53 -10.69
C LEU A 7 8.54 9.12 -11.12
N GLN A 8 9.06 8.64 -12.26
CA GLN A 8 8.79 7.28 -12.70
C GLN A 8 9.41 6.25 -11.76
N LEU A 9 10.61 6.51 -11.28
CA LEU A 9 11.24 5.65 -10.28
C LEU A 9 10.44 5.68 -8.98
N GLU A 10 9.97 6.85 -8.60
CA GLU A 10 9.16 6.98 -7.39
C GLU A 10 7.83 6.24 -7.55
N LEU A 11 7.22 6.30 -8.73
CA LEU A 11 5.98 5.56 -8.98
C LEU A 11 6.21 4.05 -8.85
N ALA A 12 7.31 3.54 -9.39
CA ALA A 12 7.62 2.13 -9.27
C ALA A 12 7.78 1.73 -7.80
N ALA A 13 8.45 2.58 -7.00
CA ALA A 13 8.61 2.32 -5.57
C ALA A 13 7.27 2.40 -4.85
N ALA A 14 6.43 3.36 -5.21
CA ALA A 14 5.12 3.53 -4.59
C ALA A 14 4.21 2.34 -4.92
N ASP A 15 4.21 1.87 -6.18
CA ASP A 15 3.48 0.68 -6.57
C ASP A 15 3.92 -0.53 -5.76
N ARG A 16 5.24 -0.67 -5.56
CA ARG A 16 5.77 -1.80 -4.79
C ARG A 16 5.31 -1.78 -3.36
N ARG A 17 5.27 -0.60 -2.74
CA ARG A 17 4.77 -0.47 -1.37
C ARG A 17 3.31 -0.89 -1.26
N VAL A 18 2.49 -0.51 -2.25
CA VAL A 18 1.08 -0.91 -2.28
C VAL A 18 0.96 -2.42 -2.38
N ILE A 19 1.68 -3.03 -3.32
CA ILE A 19 1.65 -4.48 -3.51
C ILE A 19 2.10 -5.21 -2.25
N ASP A 20 3.20 -4.78 -1.65
CA ASP A 20 3.71 -5.42 -0.45
C ASP A 20 2.72 -5.29 0.72
N ALA A 21 2.07 -4.13 0.86
CA ALA A 21 1.08 -3.94 1.91
C ALA A 21 -0.15 -4.81 1.67
N GLU A 22 -0.61 -4.90 0.44
CA GLU A 22 -1.74 -5.78 0.09
C GLU A 22 -1.40 -7.24 0.40
N ASP A 23 -0.19 -7.66 0.06
CA ASP A 23 0.25 -9.04 0.30
C ASP A 23 0.31 -9.34 1.80
N ARG A 24 0.80 -8.39 2.60
CA ARG A 24 0.87 -8.57 4.05
C ARG A 24 -0.52 -8.67 4.67
N ILE A 25 -1.45 -7.85 4.22
CA ILE A 25 -2.83 -7.90 4.71
C ILE A 25 -3.46 -9.24 4.33
N ALA A 26 -3.29 -9.68 3.09
CA ALA A 26 -3.82 -10.96 2.64
C ALA A 26 -3.23 -12.11 3.45
N GLU A 27 -1.92 -12.07 3.72
CA GLU A 27 -1.26 -13.11 4.52
C GLU A 27 -1.77 -13.12 5.95
N LEU A 28 -1.96 -11.94 6.53
CA LEU A 28 -2.50 -11.86 7.89
C LEU A 28 -3.91 -12.41 7.95
N LYS A 29 -4.75 -12.11 6.95
CA LYS A 29 -6.11 -12.66 6.90
C LYS A 29 -6.09 -14.19 6.84
N ARG A 30 -5.20 -14.75 6.03
CA ARG A 30 -5.06 -16.21 5.95
C ARG A 30 -4.57 -16.80 7.25
N ALA A 31 -3.63 -16.13 7.90
CA ALA A 31 -3.10 -16.59 9.19
C ALA A 31 -4.19 -16.56 10.27
N ILE A 32 -5.03 -15.53 10.26
CA ILE A 32 -6.15 -15.46 11.21
C ILE A 32 -7.12 -16.62 11.00
N VAL A 33 -7.45 -16.92 9.75
CA VAL A 33 -8.34 -18.05 9.46
C VAL A 33 -7.73 -19.36 9.95
N ARG A 34 -6.45 -19.58 9.66
CA ARG A 34 -5.77 -20.82 10.11
C ARG A 34 -5.75 -20.92 11.64
N ALA A 35 -5.37 -19.84 12.29
CA ALA A 35 -5.29 -19.83 13.76
C ALA A 35 -6.66 -20.04 14.39
N SER A 36 -7.66 -19.36 13.87
CA SER A 36 -9.03 -19.46 14.37
C SER A 36 -9.58 -20.88 14.22
N SER A 37 -9.24 -21.55 13.12
CA SER A 37 -9.75 -22.90 12.86
C SER A 37 -9.20 -23.94 13.84
N VAL A 38 -8.08 -23.66 14.48
CA VAL A 38 -7.50 -24.55 15.50
C VAL A 38 -7.65 -23.99 16.91
N GLY A 39 -8.51 -23.00 17.09
CA GLY A 39 -8.85 -22.48 18.41
C GLY A 39 -7.84 -21.53 19.04
N LEU A 40 -6.88 -21.01 18.26
CA LEU A 40 -5.93 -20.05 18.78
C LEU A 40 -6.56 -18.66 18.90
N ASN A 41 -6.06 -17.88 19.87
CA ASN A 41 -6.54 -16.52 20.09
C ASN A 41 -6.00 -15.58 19.01
N THR A 42 -6.91 -14.97 18.25
CA THR A 42 -6.55 -14.07 17.14
C THR A 42 -6.80 -12.60 17.47
N LYS A 43 -7.06 -12.27 18.72
CA LYS A 43 -7.44 -10.91 19.10
C LYS A 43 -6.39 -9.87 18.69
N ALA A 44 -5.13 -10.14 19.01
CA ALA A 44 -4.05 -9.18 18.68
C ALA A 44 -3.94 -8.96 17.16
N ALA A 45 -4.08 -10.04 16.38
CA ALA A 45 -4.01 -9.96 14.93
C ALA A 45 -5.19 -9.16 14.37
N LEU A 46 -6.39 -9.39 14.90
CA LEU A 46 -7.58 -8.65 14.48
C LEU A 46 -7.46 -7.16 14.82
N GLU A 47 -6.86 -6.86 15.98
CA GLU A 47 -6.66 -5.47 16.40
C GLU A 47 -5.61 -4.76 15.56
N ALA A 48 -4.65 -5.49 15.00
CA ALA A 48 -3.61 -4.92 14.15
C ALA A 48 -4.12 -4.61 12.73
N MET A 49 -5.17 -5.31 12.29
CA MET A 49 -5.65 -5.19 10.90
C MET A 49 -6.03 -3.76 10.50
N PRO A 50 -6.80 -3.00 11.29
CA PRO A 50 -7.16 -1.64 10.87
C PRO A 50 -5.97 -0.73 10.64
N ALA A 51 -4.91 -0.86 11.43
CA ALA A 51 -3.71 -0.05 11.24
C ALA A 51 -3.02 -0.38 9.92
N MET A 52 -2.97 -1.67 9.58
CA MET A 52 -2.39 -2.11 8.30
C MET A 52 -3.22 -1.60 7.13
N GLU A 53 -4.54 -1.61 7.25
CA GLU A 53 -5.42 -1.11 6.21
C GLU A 53 -5.30 0.41 6.03
N ARG A 54 -5.15 1.14 7.13
CA ARG A 54 -4.90 2.58 7.04
C ARG A 54 -3.57 2.89 6.37
N ALA A 55 -2.53 2.11 6.68
CA ALA A 55 -1.24 2.27 6.03
C ALA A 55 -1.34 2.02 4.53
N LEU A 56 -2.10 1.00 4.13
CA LEU A 56 -2.33 0.72 2.72
C LEU A 56 -3.01 1.90 2.02
N ASP A 57 -4.01 2.49 2.68
CA ASP A 57 -4.71 3.65 2.11
C ASP A 57 -3.75 4.83 1.91
N VAL A 58 -2.84 5.05 2.85
CA VAL A 58 -1.82 6.10 2.71
C VAL A 58 -0.90 5.81 1.53
N TYR A 59 -0.46 4.56 1.39
CA TYR A 59 0.40 4.18 0.26
C TYR A 59 -0.32 4.33 -1.07
N ARG A 60 -1.60 3.98 -1.15
CA ARG A 60 -2.39 4.16 -2.36
C ARG A 60 -2.55 5.63 -2.70
N ALA A 61 -2.83 6.46 -1.72
CA ALA A 61 -2.98 7.90 -1.92
C ALA A 61 -1.68 8.51 -2.45
N TYR A 62 -0.54 8.11 -1.89
CA TYR A 62 0.75 8.58 -2.34
C TYR A 62 1.03 8.15 -3.78
N ARG A 63 0.81 6.86 -4.08
CA ARG A 63 0.97 6.35 -5.44
C ARG A 63 0.11 7.15 -6.43
N ASP A 64 -1.14 7.39 -6.08
CA ASP A 64 -2.06 8.11 -6.95
C ASP A 64 -1.62 9.54 -7.15
N ARG A 65 -1.05 10.18 -6.11
CA ARG A 65 -0.50 11.52 -6.24
C ARG A 65 0.67 11.56 -7.23
N VAL A 66 1.56 10.57 -7.15
CA VAL A 66 2.68 10.49 -8.10
C VAL A 66 2.17 10.28 -9.52
N LYS A 67 1.14 9.43 -9.69
CA LYS A 67 0.50 9.25 -10.99
C LYS A 67 -0.05 10.56 -11.54
N GLN A 68 -0.70 11.35 -10.69
CA GLN A 68 -1.24 12.64 -11.10
C GLN A 68 -0.14 13.59 -11.55
N LEU A 69 0.98 13.61 -10.83
CA LEU A 69 2.11 14.45 -11.21
C LEU A 69 2.69 14.03 -12.56
N LEU A 70 2.76 12.72 -12.82
CA LEU A 70 3.25 12.21 -14.10
C LEU A 70 2.27 12.47 -15.24
N ALA A 71 0.97 12.45 -14.95
CA ALA A 71 -0.06 12.66 -15.96
C ALA A 71 -0.29 14.14 -16.26
N ALA A 72 0.19 15.05 -15.41
CA ALA A 72 -0.01 16.47 -15.60
C ALA A 72 0.65 16.95 -16.89
N PRO A 73 0.01 17.83 -17.65
CA PRO A 73 0.64 18.37 -18.86
C PRO A 73 1.93 19.11 -18.52
N VAL A 74 2.91 18.99 -19.38
CA VAL A 74 4.15 19.76 -19.24
C VAL A 74 3.82 21.23 -19.49
N GLU A 75 4.20 22.08 -18.54
CA GLU A 75 3.99 23.51 -18.69
C GLU A 75 5.02 24.09 -19.64
N GLN A 76 4.53 24.76 -20.65
CA GLN A 76 5.37 25.39 -21.65
C GLN A 76 5.22 26.91 -21.52
N ARG A 77 6.07 27.52 -20.73
CA ARG A 77 6.03 28.97 -20.53
C ARG A 77 7.29 29.65 -20.98
#